data_32648374571840ffb7fbb913dc63572d
#
_entry.id   32648374571840ffb7fbb913dc63572d
#
_cell.length_a   1.000
_cell.length_b   1.000
_cell.length_c   1.000
_cell.angle_alpha   90.00
_cell.angle_beta   90.00
_cell.angle_gamma   90.00
#
_symmetry.space_group_name_H-M   'P 1'
#
loop_
_entity.id
_entity.type
_entity.pdbx_description
1 polymer ?
#
loop_
_entity_poly.entity_id
_entity_poly.type
_entity_poly.pdbx_seq_one_letter_code
_entity_poly.pdbx_strand_id
1 'polypeptide(L)'
;MKISILAVTKNGGYYEKSEAELTRFAASKGISQPKLNLEYTYRTARVFDEWGKTSNAVHWYEETIKLGVNDPSYFAANAALHLGLIYENLNQFSLAARYYQQCLDMDFEEYNFSITQKAKSGLNRIKNL
;
A
#
# COMPACT_ATOMS: atom_id res chain seq x y z
N MET A 1 -13.22 -3.99 -16.66
CA MET A 1 -13.77 -4.16 -15.32
C MET A 1 -13.03 -3.27 -14.33
N LYS A 2 -13.76 -2.64 -13.47
CA LYS A 2 -13.19 -1.76 -12.47
C LYS A 2 -13.17 -2.46 -11.11
N ILE A 3 -12.01 -2.47 -10.46
CA ILE A 3 -11.93 -3.00 -9.11
C ILE A 3 -12.63 -1.99 -8.19
N SER A 4 -13.63 -2.45 -7.46
CA SER A 4 -14.39 -1.60 -6.57
C SER A 4 -14.13 -2.02 -5.13
N ILE A 5 -13.23 -1.33 -4.47
CA ILE A 5 -13.04 -1.45 -3.03
C ILE A 5 -13.50 -0.11 -2.48
N LEU A 6 -14.82 0.00 -2.34
CA LEU A 6 -15.43 1.24 -1.89
C LEU A 6 -15.32 1.36 -0.39
N ALA A 7 -16.22 2.04 0.24
CA ALA A 7 -16.17 2.29 1.66
C ALA A 7 -15.78 1.04 2.46
N VAL A 8 -14.71 1.13 3.22
CA VAL A 8 -14.27 0.05 4.07
C VAL A 8 -15.11 0.05 5.33
N THR A 9 -15.82 -1.04 5.55
CA THR A 9 -16.47 -1.28 6.83
C THR A 9 -15.57 -2.18 7.64
N LYS A 10 -15.62 -2.10 8.94
CA LYS A 10 -14.80 -2.96 9.81
C LYS A 10 -15.42 -4.33 9.96
N ASN A 11 -16.17 -4.74 9.00
CA ASN A 11 -16.92 -5.99 8.97
C ASN A 11 -16.10 -7.05 8.23
N GLY A 12 -15.83 -8.20 8.87
CA GLY A 12 -15.03 -9.28 8.27
C GLY A 12 -15.61 -9.78 6.95
N GLY A 13 -16.93 -9.80 6.82
CA GLY A 13 -17.56 -10.21 5.57
C GLY A 13 -17.24 -9.29 4.42
N TYR A 14 -17.10 -8.02 4.68
CA TYR A 14 -16.70 -7.06 3.65
C TYR A 14 -15.30 -7.38 3.11
N TYR A 15 -14.35 -7.63 4.00
CA TYR A 15 -12.96 -7.90 3.57
C TYR A 15 -12.86 -9.22 2.82
N GLU A 16 -13.56 -10.24 3.27
CA GLU A 16 -13.60 -11.52 2.58
C GLU A 16 -14.15 -11.37 1.16
N LYS A 17 -15.21 -10.59 1.01
CA LYS A 17 -15.80 -10.32 -0.30
C LYS A 17 -14.84 -9.53 -1.18
N SER A 18 -14.12 -8.56 -0.62
CA SER A 18 -13.15 -7.76 -1.36
C SER A 18 -11.99 -8.62 -1.85
N GLU A 19 -11.49 -9.52 -1.02
CA GLU A 19 -10.44 -10.46 -1.41
C GLU A 19 -10.91 -11.36 -2.54
N ALA A 20 -12.12 -11.93 -2.41
CA ALA A 20 -12.69 -12.79 -3.44
C ALA A 20 -12.88 -12.05 -4.76
N GLU A 21 -13.31 -10.79 -4.70
CA GLU A 21 -13.48 -9.96 -5.88
C GLU A 21 -12.14 -9.70 -6.58
N LEU A 22 -11.10 -9.40 -5.81
CA LEU A 22 -9.77 -9.19 -6.36
C LEU A 22 -9.23 -10.46 -7.00
N THR A 23 -9.45 -11.60 -6.35
CA THR A 23 -9.03 -12.90 -6.89
C THR A 23 -9.72 -13.19 -8.22
N ARG A 24 -11.03 -12.93 -8.30
CA ARG A 24 -11.79 -13.11 -9.55
C ARG A 24 -11.30 -12.16 -10.63
N PHE A 25 -11.00 -10.92 -10.28
CA PHE A 25 -10.45 -9.96 -11.22
C PHE A 25 -9.14 -10.45 -11.81
N ALA A 26 -8.23 -10.90 -10.95
CA ALA A 26 -6.94 -11.44 -11.37
C ALA A 26 -7.09 -12.60 -12.34
N ALA A 27 -7.99 -13.53 -12.03
CA ALA A 27 -8.23 -14.69 -12.87
C ALA A 27 -8.85 -14.31 -14.21
N SER A 28 -9.79 -13.36 -14.22
CA SER A 28 -10.54 -13.01 -15.42
C SER A 28 -9.74 -12.12 -16.39
N LYS A 29 -8.82 -11.30 -15.88
CA LYS A 29 -8.09 -10.33 -16.70
C LYS A 29 -6.69 -10.80 -17.07
N GLY A 30 -6.25 -11.91 -16.50
CA GLY A 30 -4.89 -12.37 -16.73
C GLY A 30 -3.91 -11.26 -16.38
N ILE A 31 -3.43 -11.22 -15.17
CA ILE A 31 -2.57 -10.14 -14.67
C ILE A 31 -1.22 -10.14 -15.40
N SER A 32 -1.23 -10.12 -16.69
CA SER A 32 -0.05 -10.06 -17.53
C SER A 32 0.32 -8.61 -17.87
N GLN A 33 -0.64 -7.69 -17.76
CA GLN A 33 -0.38 -6.28 -18.03
C GLN A 33 0.23 -5.63 -16.79
N PRO A 34 1.45 -5.07 -16.89
CA PRO A 34 2.16 -4.57 -15.72
C PRO A 34 1.36 -3.55 -14.88
N LYS A 35 0.65 -2.66 -15.54
CA LYS A 35 -0.11 -1.62 -14.81
C LYS A 35 -1.29 -2.21 -14.05
N LEU A 36 -2.01 -3.16 -14.64
CA LEU A 36 -3.13 -3.83 -13.96
C LEU A 36 -2.63 -4.70 -12.82
N ASN A 37 -1.46 -5.32 -13.00
CA ASN A 37 -0.84 -6.12 -11.96
C ASN A 37 -0.46 -5.25 -10.77
N LEU A 38 0.10 -4.08 -11.03
CA LEU A 38 0.47 -3.13 -9.98
C LEU A 38 -0.76 -2.68 -9.18
N GLU A 39 -1.82 -2.29 -9.85
CA GLU A 39 -3.05 -1.87 -9.17
C GLU A 39 -3.66 -3.01 -8.36
N TYR A 40 -3.73 -4.21 -8.92
CA TYR A 40 -4.23 -5.38 -8.21
C TYR A 40 -3.44 -5.62 -6.93
N THR A 41 -2.12 -5.59 -7.03
CA THR A 41 -1.23 -5.85 -5.91
C THR A 41 -1.42 -4.81 -4.80
N TYR A 42 -1.51 -3.54 -5.19
CA TYR A 42 -1.74 -2.45 -4.25
C TYR A 42 -3.10 -2.58 -3.55
N ARG A 43 -4.16 -2.84 -4.31
CA ARG A 43 -5.51 -2.97 -3.75
C ARG A 43 -5.60 -4.15 -2.78
N THR A 44 -4.93 -5.23 -3.10
CA THR A 44 -4.86 -6.40 -2.24
C THR A 44 -4.20 -6.04 -0.90
N ALA A 45 -3.09 -5.32 -0.95
CA ALA A 45 -2.42 -4.84 0.26
C ALA A 45 -3.35 -4.00 1.12
N ARG A 46 -4.10 -3.07 0.50
CA ARG A 46 -5.02 -2.20 1.21
C ARG A 46 -6.13 -2.99 1.91
N VAL A 47 -6.66 -4.01 1.26
CA VAL A 47 -7.70 -4.85 1.87
C VAL A 47 -7.15 -5.54 3.12
N PHE A 48 -5.99 -6.16 3.03
CA PHE A 48 -5.40 -6.84 4.19
C PHE A 48 -5.06 -5.87 5.32
N ASP A 49 -4.56 -4.68 4.97
CA ASP A 49 -4.23 -3.66 5.96
C ASP A 49 -5.48 -3.23 6.74
N GLU A 50 -6.55 -2.91 6.04
CA GLU A 50 -7.81 -2.50 6.66
C GLU A 50 -8.46 -3.64 7.45
N TRP A 51 -8.24 -4.88 7.02
CA TRP A 51 -8.74 -6.07 7.69
C TRP A 51 -7.96 -6.38 8.97
N GLY A 52 -6.79 -5.77 9.14
CA GLY A 52 -5.94 -6.04 10.30
C GLY A 52 -5.03 -7.24 10.13
N LYS A 53 -4.94 -7.78 8.94
CA LYS A 53 -4.03 -8.90 8.64
C LYS A 53 -2.67 -8.34 8.25
N THR A 54 -1.92 -7.92 9.25
CA THR A 54 -0.71 -7.13 9.06
C THR A 54 0.37 -7.86 8.27
N SER A 55 0.62 -9.13 8.54
CA SER A 55 1.65 -9.88 7.79
C SER A 55 1.32 -9.97 6.30
N ASN A 56 0.06 -10.20 5.98
CA ASN A 56 -0.39 -10.24 4.59
C ASN A 56 -0.24 -8.84 3.95
N ALA A 57 -0.62 -7.80 4.68
CA ALA A 57 -0.52 -6.43 4.18
C ALA A 57 0.94 -6.08 3.87
N VAL A 58 1.86 -6.40 4.78
CA VAL A 58 3.28 -6.14 4.58
C VAL A 58 3.79 -6.82 3.31
N HIS A 59 3.45 -8.10 3.14
CA HIS A 59 3.87 -8.84 1.94
C HIS A 59 3.40 -8.14 0.66
N TRP A 60 2.11 -7.78 0.60
CA TRP A 60 1.54 -7.20 -0.61
C TRP A 60 2.01 -5.76 -0.85
N TYR A 61 2.25 -4.98 0.21
CA TYR A 61 2.86 -3.66 0.04
C TYR A 61 4.29 -3.78 -0.51
N GLU A 62 5.06 -4.74 -0.02
CA GLU A 62 6.42 -4.95 -0.53
C GLU A 62 6.40 -5.35 -2.00
N GLU A 63 5.46 -6.21 -2.40
CA GLU A 63 5.29 -6.57 -3.81
C GLU A 63 4.87 -5.36 -4.64
N THR A 64 4.04 -4.49 -4.09
CA THR A 64 3.64 -3.26 -4.77
C THR A 64 4.86 -2.36 -5.05
N ILE A 65 5.75 -2.24 -4.09
CA ILE A 65 6.96 -1.43 -4.27
C ILE A 65 7.83 -2.02 -5.37
N LYS A 66 8.05 -3.33 -5.37
CA LYS A 66 8.86 -4.00 -6.39
C LYS A 66 8.32 -3.75 -7.79
N LEU A 67 7.00 -3.83 -7.94
CA LEU A 67 6.36 -3.66 -9.26
C LEU A 67 6.31 -2.21 -9.68
N GLY A 68 6.17 -1.29 -8.75
CA GLY A 68 5.83 0.09 -9.06
C GLY A 68 6.88 1.15 -8.80
N VAL A 69 8.09 0.77 -8.36
CA VAL A 69 9.11 1.75 -7.98
C VAL A 69 9.50 2.68 -9.15
N ASN A 70 9.41 2.19 -10.38
CA ASN A 70 9.73 2.97 -11.57
C ASN A 70 8.47 3.43 -12.34
N ASP A 71 7.29 3.18 -11.81
CA ASP A 71 6.03 3.60 -12.42
C ASP A 71 5.66 4.98 -11.89
N PRO A 72 5.17 5.90 -12.74
CA PRO A 72 4.85 7.26 -12.29
C PRO A 72 3.61 7.36 -11.41
N SER A 73 2.85 6.28 -11.25
CA SER A 73 1.69 6.28 -10.37
C SER A 73 2.09 6.33 -8.90
N TYR A 74 1.11 6.60 -8.04
CA TYR A 74 1.36 6.75 -6.60
C TYR A 74 1.41 5.42 -5.83
N PHE A 75 1.12 4.30 -6.48
CA PHE A 75 0.91 3.03 -5.76
C PHE A 75 2.12 2.61 -4.91
N ALA A 76 3.31 2.59 -5.51
CA ALA A 76 4.50 2.17 -4.77
C ALA A 76 4.86 3.14 -3.65
N ALA A 77 4.76 4.44 -3.90
CA ALA A 77 5.05 5.43 -2.87
C ALA A 77 4.08 5.33 -1.70
N ASN A 78 2.79 5.16 -1.99
CA ASN A 78 1.79 5.01 -0.94
C ASN A 78 1.93 3.68 -0.19
N ALA A 79 2.38 2.63 -0.88
CA ALA A 79 2.70 1.36 -0.23
C ALA A 79 3.84 1.55 0.78
N ALA A 80 4.89 2.28 0.40
CA ALA A 80 5.99 2.59 1.31
C ALA A 80 5.52 3.43 2.51
N LEU A 81 4.64 4.40 2.27
CA LEU A 81 4.06 5.19 3.35
C LEU A 81 3.31 4.29 4.34
N HIS A 82 2.46 3.39 3.83
CA HIS A 82 1.70 2.49 4.71
C HIS A 82 2.60 1.52 5.47
N LEU A 83 3.68 1.04 4.85
CA LEU A 83 4.65 0.21 5.57
C LEU A 83 5.31 1.01 6.70
N GLY A 84 5.64 2.27 6.44
CA GLY A 84 6.14 3.14 7.49
C GLY A 84 5.17 3.25 8.66
N LEU A 85 3.90 3.46 8.36
CA LEU A 85 2.86 3.56 9.39
C LEU A 85 2.69 2.25 10.17
N ILE A 86 2.71 1.12 9.48
CA ILE A 86 2.62 -0.20 10.13
C ILE A 86 3.77 -0.39 11.11
N TYR A 87 4.99 -0.17 10.66
CA TYR A 87 6.16 -0.39 11.49
C TYR A 87 6.28 0.64 12.62
N GLU A 88 5.83 1.86 12.38
CA GLU A 88 5.76 2.85 13.46
C GLU A 88 4.80 2.37 14.56
N ASN A 89 3.64 1.86 14.19
CA ASN A 89 2.67 1.31 15.15
C ASN A 89 3.20 0.10 15.91
N LEU A 90 4.13 -0.64 15.31
CA LEU A 90 4.78 -1.78 15.95
C LEU A 90 6.01 -1.37 16.76
N ASN A 91 6.25 -0.08 16.90
CA ASN A 91 7.41 0.48 17.58
C ASN A 91 8.74 0.05 16.97
N GLN A 92 8.74 -0.31 15.70
CA GLN A 92 9.96 -0.62 14.94
C GLN A 92 10.38 0.62 14.16
N PHE A 93 10.92 1.59 14.89
CA PHE A 93 11.10 2.94 14.37
C PHE A 93 12.18 3.05 13.30
N SER A 94 13.26 2.29 13.41
CA SER A 94 14.31 2.30 12.36
C SER A 94 13.76 1.82 11.03
N LEU A 95 12.98 0.76 11.06
CA LEU A 95 12.38 0.20 9.85
C LEU A 95 11.32 1.15 9.29
N ALA A 96 10.50 1.72 10.17
CA ALA A 96 9.50 2.72 9.76
C ALA A 96 10.17 3.89 9.05
N ALA A 97 11.25 4.42 9.61
CA ALA A 97 11.98 5.55 9.02
C ALA A 97 12.51 5.19 7.63
N ARG A 98 13.00 3.97 7.43
CA ARG A 98 13.49 3.51 6.13
C ARG A 98 12.37 3.55 5.07
N TYR A 99 11.18 3.09 5.42
CA TYR A 99 10.06 3.09 4.48
C TYR A 99 9.56 4.50 4.21
N TYR A 100 9.49 5.37 5.21
CA TYR A 100 9.13 6.75 4.99
C TYR A 100 10.14 7.43 4.05
N GLN A 101 11.43 7.19 4.24
CA GLN A 101 12.45 7.74 3.37
C GLN A 101 12.34 7.18 1.96
N GLN A 102 12.06 5.89 1.83
CA GLN A 102 11.87 5.28 0.52
C GLN A 102 10.70 5.93 -0.22
N CYS A 103 9.62 6.23 0.50
CA CYS A 103 8.49 6.95 -0.07
C CYS A 103 8.93 8.31 -0.64
N LEU A 104 9.72 9.06 0.13
CA LEU A 104 10.19 10.38 -0.29
C LEU A 104 11.16 10.32 -1.48
N ASP A 105 11.88 9.22 -1.62
CA ASP A 105 12.87 9.05 -2.69
C ASP A 105 12.24 8.64 -4.02
N MET A 106 10.97 8.28 -4.05
CA MET A 106 10.30 7.88 -5.28
C MET A 106 9.83 9.07 -6.08
N ASP A 107 9.88 8.92 -7.41
CA ASP A 107 9.42 9.94 -8.35
C ASP A 107 8.03 9.58 -8.85
N PHE A 108 7.02 10.35 -8.45
CA PHE A 108 5.64 10.13 -8.83
C PHE A 108 4.88 11.45 -8.81
N GLU A 109 3.76 11.51 -9.51
CA GLU A 109 3.01 12.77 -9.68
C GLU A 109 1.72 12.82 -8.88
N GLU A 110 0.88 11.79 -9.00
CA GLU A 110 -0.44 11.78 -8.37
C GLU A 110 -0.34 11.79 -6.85
N TYR A 111 -1.08 12.70 -6.23
CA TYR A 111 -1.14 12.81 -4.77
C TYR A 111 0.22 13.07 -4.10
N ASN A 112 1.21 13.54 -4.88
CA ASN A 112 2.58 13.69 -4.39
C ASN A 112 2.66 14.52 -3.12
N PHE A 113 2.01 15.68 -3.10
CA PHE A 113 2.08 16.55 -1.92
C PHE A 113 1.54 15.86 -0.68
N SER A 114 0.35 15.27 -0.78
CA SER A 114 -0.29 14.61 0.36
C SER A 114 0.55 13.45 0.90
N ILE A 115 1.03 12.59 -0.01
CA ILE A 115 1.79 11.40 0.39
C ILE A 115 3.14 11.80 1.00
N THR A 116 3.86 12.73 0.37
CA THR A 116 5.16 13.14 0.88
C THR A 116 5.05 13.89 2.21
N GLN A 117 3.99 14.68 2.41
CA GLN A 117 3.78 15.34 3.70
C GLN A 117 3.54 14.33 4.83
N LYS A 118 2.79 13.28 4.55
CA LYS A 118 2.56 12.23 5.55
C LYS A 118 3.85 11.48 5.88
N ALA A 119 4.69 11.21 4.89
CA ALA A 119 5.97 10.55 5.12
C ALA A 119 6.92 11.44 5.93
N LYS A 120 6.98 12.73 5.61
CA LYS A 120 7.78 13.70 6.38
C LYS A 120 7.30 13.79 7.82
N SER A 121 5.99 13.81 8.03
CA SER A 121 5.41 13.83 9.37
C SER A 121 5.80 12.59 10.17
N GLY A 122 5.80 11.42 9.51
CA GLY A 122 6.23 10.18 10.14
C GLY A 122 7.68 10.25 10.59
N LEU A 123 8.58 10.71 9.71
CA LEU A 123 9.98 10.88 10.06
C LEU A 123 10.17 11.85 11.22
N ASN A 124 9.40 12.93 11.23
CA ASN A 124 9.46 13.91 12.31
C ASN A 124 9.03 13.32 13.65
N ARG A 125 7.96 12.54 13.66
CA ARG A 125 7.51 11.87 14.89
C ARG A 125 8.60 10.97 15.45
N ILE A 126 9.23 10.18 14.57
CA ILE A 126 10.28 9.23 14.97
C ILE A 126 11.51 9.96 15.49
N LYS A 127 11.91 11.03 14.82
CA LYS A 127 13.08 11.82 15.20
C LYS A 127 12.94 12.41 16.60
N ASN A 128 11.73 12.73 17.00
CA ASN A 128 11.46 13.41 18.27
C ASN A 128 11.08 12.45 19.41
N LEU A 129 11.26 11.17 19.23
CA LEU A 129 11.01 10.17 20.28
C LEU A 129 12.10 10.17 21.35
#